data_5360f41a3e63d4cbe630f7cfbc8ea4e0
#
_entry.id   5360f41a3e63d4cbe630f7cfbc8ea4e0
#
_cell.length_a   1.000
_cell.length_b   1.000
_cell.length_c   1.000
_cell.angle_alpha   90.00
_cell.angle_beta   90.00
_cell.angle_gamma   90.00
#
_symmetry.space_group_name_H-M   'P 1'
#
loop_
_entity.id
_entity.type
_entity.pdbx_description
1 polymer ?
#
loop_
_entity_poly.entity_id
_entity_poly.type
_entity_poly.pdbx_seq_one_letter_code
_entity_poly.pdbx_strand_id
1 'polypeptide(L)'
;FMGKRDTYKYELTKGNKVVYVGITNNPYCREKEHHQDKDFDKMKIVGNISTLDGASKWESDRIKTYMNNHNGNTPLYNQNEHGK
;
A
#
# COMPACT_ATOMS: atom_id res chain seq x y z
N PHE A 1 -5.25 23.30 -11.56
CA PHE A 1 -4.69 22.20 -12.09
C PHE A 1 -4.84 21.00 -11.26
N MET A 2 -5.35 20.03 -11.86
CA MET A 2 -5.72 18.99 -11.10
C MET A 2 -4.78 17.90 -11.04
N GLY A 3 -4.62 17.17 -10.34
CA GLY A 3 -3.69 16.25 -10.07
C GLY A 3 -3.07 15.53 -11.18
N LYS A 4 -1.78 15.41 -11.14
CA LYS A 4 -1.04 14.68 -12.05
C LYS A 4 -1.12 13.23 -11.67
N ARG A 5 -1.08 12.33 -12.66
CA ARG A 5 -1.08 10.92 -12.42
C ARG A 5 0.33 10.42 -12.27
N ASP A 6 0.82 10.46 -11.07
CA ASP A 6 2.19 10.06 -10.78
C ASP A 6 2.28 9.17 -9.54
N THR A 7 1.16 8.69 -9.04
CA THR A 7 1.15 7.91 -7.80
C THR A 7 0.76 6.46 -8.08
N TYR A 8 1.61 5.55 -7.65
CA TYR A 8 1.39 4.12 -7.81
C TYR A 8 0.75 3.56 -6.55
N LYS A 9 -0.11 2.57 -6.73
CA LYS A 9 -0.75 1.84 -5.65
C LYS A 9 -0.07 0.49 -5.56
N TYR A 10 0.26 0.02 -4.38
CA TYR A 10 0.98 -1.23 -4.26
C TYR A 10 0.60 -2.00 -3.00
N GLU A 11 0.92 -3.27 -3.02
CA GLU A 11 0.79 -4.14 -1.87
C GLU A 11 2.08 -4.91 -1.69
N LEU A 12 2.51 -5.08 -0.45
CA LEU A 12 3.62 -5.96 -0.15
C LEU A 12 3.03 -7.28 0.31
N THR A 13 3.56 -8.38 -0.21
CA THR A 13 3.04 -9.70 0.12
C THR A 13 4.15 -10.58 0.67
N LYS A 14 3.74 -11.50 1.54
CA LYS A 14 4.61 -12.55 2.04
C LYS A 14 3.85 -13.85 1.92
N GLY A 15 4.33 -14.72 1.05
CA GLY A 15 3.58 -15.90 0.69
C GLY A 15 2.28 -15.47 0.04
N ASN A 16 1.16 -15.90 0.58
CA ASN A 16 -0.12 -15.54 0.03
C ASN A 16 -0.81 -14.44 0.81
N LYS A 17 -0.08 -13.77 1.69
CA LYS A 17 -0.71 -12.75 2.52
C LYS A 17 -0.25 -11.38 2.18
N VAL A 18 -1.17 -10.42 2.19
CA VAL A 18 -0.86 -9.01 2.06
C VAL A 18 -0.42 -8.54 3.44
N VAL A 19 0.77 -7.98 3.52
CA VAL A 19 1.29 -7.49 4.80
C VAL A 19 1.38 -5.97 4.87
N TYR A 20 1.18 -5.29 3.76
CA TYR A 20 1.18 -3.82 3.74
C TYR A 20 0.51 -3.31 2.47
N VAL A 21 -0.25 -2.23 2.58
CA VAL A 21 -0.89 -1.57 1.45
C VAL A 21 -0.41 -0.13 1.47
N GLY A 22 0.05 0.39 0.34
CA GLY A 22 0.59 1.74 0.31
C GLY A 22 0.51 2.40 -1.04
N ILE A 23 0.96 3.65 -1.09
CA ILE A 23 1.05 4.42 -2.32
C ILE A 23 2.40 5.11 -2.37
N THR A 24 2.90 5.37 -3.56
CA THR A 24 4.19 6.03 -3.72
C THR A 24 4.32 6.60 -5.13
N ASN A 25 5.09 7.65 -5.29
CA ASN A 25 5.42 8.14 -6.62
C ASN A 25 6.73 7.54 -7.13
N ASN A 26 7.40 6.72 -6.34
CA ASN A 26 8.63 6.06 -6.76
C ASN A 26 8.70 4.65 -6.18
N PRO A 27 8.05 3.68 -6.86
CA PRO A 27 7.98 2.32 -6.32
C PRO A 27 9.35 1.66 -6.14
N TYR A 28 10.29 1.95 -7.01
CA TYR A 28 11.61 1.34 -6.92
C TYR A 28 12.31 1.74 -5.62
N CYS A 29 12.33 3.01 -5.31
CA CYS A 29 12.94 3.48 -4.08
C CYS A 29 12.16 3.01 -2.86
N ARG A 30 10.84 3.02 -2.95
CA ARG A 30 10.02 2.62 -1.81
C ARG A 30 10.20 1.14 -1.49
N GLU A 31 10.36 0.31 -2.51
CA GLU A 31 10.60 -1.09 -2.28
C GLU A 31 11.91 -1.31 -1.51
N LYS A 32 12.94 -0.58 -1.88
CA LYS A 32 14.21 -0.68 -1.17
C LYS A 32 14.08 -0.24 0.28
N GLU A 33 13.34 0.82 0.51
CA GLU A 33 13.11 1.31 1.87
C GLU A 33 12.39 0.27 2.71
N HIS A 34 11.38 -0.36 2.12
CA HIS A 34 10.59 -1.36 2.85
C HIS A 34 11.43 -2.60 3.20
N HIS A 35 12.38 -2.99 2.34
CA HIS A 35 13.23 -4.13 2.64
C HIS A 35 14.09 -3.91 3.86
N GLN A 36 14.29 -2.66 4.26
CA GLN A 36 15.11 -2.39 5.43
C GLN A 36 14.36 -2.62 6.74
N ASP A 37 13.04 -2.54 6.73
CA ASP A 37 12.29 -2.64 7.97
C ASP A 37 11.08 -3.57 7.91
N LYS A 38 10.83 -4.23 6.79
CA LYS A 38 9.68 -5.12 6.66
C LYS A 38 10.08 -6.43 6.02
N ASP A 39 9.47 -7.49 6.47
CA ASP A 39 9.73 -8.81 5.94
C ASP A 39 8.64 -9.14 4.92
N PHE A 40 8.96 -9.13 3.65
CA PHE A 40 8.01 -9.43 2.59
C PHE A 40 8.73 -10.04 1.39
N ASP A 41 7.97 -10.73 0.54
CA ASP A 41 8.55 -11.40 -0.63
C ASP A 41 8.56 -10.53 -1.85
N LYS A 42 7.51 -9.77 -2.09
CA LYS A 42 7.44 -8.93 -3.30
C LYS A 42 6.53 -7.75 -3.11
N MET A 43 6.77 -6.73 -3.92
CA MET A 43 5.91 -5.56 -4.04
C MET A 43 5.11 -5.70 -5.32
N LYS A 44 3.80 -5.66 -5.21
CA LYS A 44 2.92 -5.80 -6.33
C LYS A 44 2.27 -4.46 -6.64
N ILE A 45 2.45 -3.96 -7.85
CA ILE A 45 1.78 -2.73 -8.28
C ILE A 45 0.35 -3.07 -8.67
N VAL A 46 -0.60 -2.32 -8.17
CA VAL A 46 -2.02 -2.61 -8.35
C VAL A 46 -2.64 -1.57 -9.26
N GLY A 47 -3.24 -2.03 -10.35
CA GLY A 47 -3.96 -1.14 -11.25
C GLY A 47 -3.07 -0.14 -11.96
N ASN A 48 -3.66 0.97 -12.36
CA ASN A 48 -2.96 1.98 -13.13
C ASN A 48 -2.44 3.09 -12.21
N ILE A 49 -1.45 3.81 -12.72
CA ILE A 49 -0.96 4.98 -12.02
C ILE A 49 -2.09 5.98 -11.84
N SER A 50 -2.14 6.65 -10.73
CA SER A 50 -3.26 7.50 -10.35
C SER A 50 -2.80 8.86 -9.86
N THR A 51 -3.76 9.75 -9.62
CA THR A 51 -3.47 10.99 -8.91
C THR A 51 -3.26 10.64 -7.44
N LEU A 52 -2.64 11.54 -6.71
CA LEU A 52 -2.43 11.34 -5.28
C LEU A 52 -3.77 11.14 -4.55
N ASP A 53 -4.76 11.96 -4.85
CA ASP A 53 -6.06 11.85 -4.21
C ASP A 53 -6.72 10.50 -4.52
N GLY A 54 -6.68 10.07 -5.77
CA GLY A 54 -7.25 8.79 -6.16
C GLY A 54 -6.55 7.62 -5.49
N ALA A 55 -5.21 7.70 -5.42
CA ALA A 55 -4.44 6.64 -4.77
C ALA A 55 -4.71 6.60 -3.27
N SER A 56 -4.81 7.75 -2.63
CA SER A 56 -5.10 7.82 -1.20
C SER A 56 -6.47 7.21 -0.88
N LYS A 57 -7.44 7.49 -1.73
CA LYS A 57 -8.76 6.92 -1.55
C LYS A 57 -8.72 5.40 -1.71
N TRP A 58 -8.00 4.93 -2.73
CA TRP A 58 -7.84 3.50 -2.94
C TRP A 58 -7.20 2.83 -1.73
N GLU A 59 -6.16 3.46 -1.18
CA GLU A 59 -5.45 2.90 -0.04
C GLU A 59 -6.39 2.74 1.16
N SER A 60 -7.15 3.77 1.45
CA SER A 60 -8.10 3.75 2.54
C SER A 60 -9.15 2.66 2.34
N ASP A 61 -9.70 2.59 1.13
CA ASP A 61 -10.72 1.60 0.81
C ASP A 61 -10.16 0.18 0.85
N ARG A 62 -8.94 0.00 0.38
CA ARG A 62 -8.32 -1.31 0.37
C ARG A 62 -8.06 -1.81 1.79
N ILE A 63 -7.60 -0.92 2.66
CA ILE A 63 -7.37 -1.29 4.06
C ILE A 63 -8.70 -1.64 4.73
N LYS A 64 -9.76 -0.89 4.45
CA LYS A 64 -11.07 -1.21 4.99
C LYS A 64 -11.57 -2.56 4.54
N THR A 65 -11.39 -2.88 3.26
CA THR A 65 -11.78 -4.17 2.72
C THR A 65 -11.01 -5.29 3.40
N TYR A 66 -9.72 -5.09 3.58
CA TYR A 66 -8.89 -6.08 4.26
C TYR A 66 -9.40 -6.31 5.68
N MET A 67 -9.70 -5.23 6.39
CA MET A 67 -10.19 -5.33 7.76
C MET A 67 -11.51 -6.08 7.83
N ASN A 68 -12.41 -5.84 6.85
CA ASN A 68 -13.68 -6.55 6.83
C ASN A 68 -13.49 -8.05 6.65
N ASN A 69 -12.46 -8.46 5.97
CA ASN A 69 -12.18 -9.87 5.73
C ASN A 69 -11.28 -10.51 6.79
N HIS A 70 -10.79 -9.73 7.73
CA HIS A 70 -9.84 -10.21 8.73
C HIS A 70 -10.21 -9.76 10.14
N ASN A 71 -11.50 -9.72 10.40
CA ASN A 71 -12.02 -9.44 11.76
C ASN A 71 -11.56 -8.10 12.33
N GLY A 72 -11.47 -7.11 11.48
CA GLY A 72 -11.10 -5.76 11.92
C GLY A 72 -9.61 -5.51 11.98
N ASN A 73 -8.79 -6.48 11.60
CA ASN A 73 -7.34 -6.31 11.65
C ASN A 73 -6.80 -5.71 10.36
N THR A 74 -5.88 -4.73 10.45
CA THR A 74 -5.19 -4.18 9.30
C THR A 74 -4.12 -5.14 8.82
N PRO A 75 -3.58 -4.97 7.61
CA PRO A 75 -2.40 -5.71 7.22
C PRO A 75 -1.29 -5.49 8.24
N LEU A 76 -0.43 -6.45 8.41
CA LEU A 76 0.55 -6.49 9.49
C LEU A 76 1.31 -5.17 9.67
N TYR A 77 1.83 -4.61 8.60
CA TYR A 77 2.67 -3.43 8.71
C TYR A 77 1.90 -2.12 8.58
N ASN A 78 0.57 -2.18 8.44
CA ASN A 78 -0.26 -0.97 8.42
C ASN A 78 -0.76 -0.58 9.79
N GLN A 79 -0.48 -1.36 10.81
CA GLN A 79 -1.03 -1.11 12.11
C GLN A 79 -0.72 0.23 12.69
N ASN A 80 0.42 0.77 12.37
CA ASN A 80 0.84 2.05 12.94
C ASN A 80 0.88 3.15 11.93
N GLU A 81 0.27 2.96 10.79
CA GLU A 81 0.42 3.91 9.72
C GLU A 81 -0.21 5.18 9.98
N HIS A 82 -1.31 5.21 10.67
CA HIS A 82 -1.82 6.40 10.85
C HIS A 82 -1.04 7.06 11.70
N GLY A 83 -0.35 6.73 12.07
CA GLY A 83 0.40 7.43 12.70
C GLY A 83 1.46 7.97 12.20
N LYS A 84 1.63 7.62 11.88
CA LYS A 84 2.52 8.12 11.47
C LYS A 84 2.86 8.34 10.96
#